data_edabf58a2f07f8e49850e5e95e3e60c9
#
_entry.id   edabf58a2f07f8e49850e5e95e3e60c9
#
_cell.length_a   1.000
_cell.length_b   1.000
_cell.length_c   1.000
_cell.angle_alpha   90.00
_cell.angle_beta   90.00
_cell.angle_gamma   90.00
#
_symmetry.space_group_name_H-M   'P 1'
#
loop_
_entity.id
_entity.type
_entity.pdbx_description
1 polymer ?
#
loop_
_entity_poly.entity_id
_entity_poly.type
_entity_poly.pdbx_seq_one_letter_code
_entity_poly.pdbx_strand_id
1 'polypeptide(L)'
;MEMKSRIQEKFKLLYGTDGDMFASAGRINLIGEHTDYNGGYVFPGAINKGIVIEIKLNGTDKVHAYSLDYDEYVEFGLNEEDKPQQSWARYIFGVCRETIKRGGKVEGFDTVFAGDVPLGAGLSSSAALESTFAYALNYLFNNMTDKFELAKIGQSTEHNYCGVNCGIMDQFASVFGKKGSLIRLNCKTLEYKYFPFDPEAAGYKLVLVDSCVKHELASSAYNQRRQSCENICAAIKKNHPDVEFLSDAKRVWLEEVRELVPEEDFLRAEYVIGEVQRVLDVCDALERSDYETVGEMMYQTHFGLSRLYEVSCEELDFLNKLARKCDVTGSRVMGGGFGGCTINLVKDNLYDDFVNTAIEKFTEKFGHAPKIYDVVISDGARKIEF
;
A
#
# COMPACT_ATOMS: atom_id res chain seq x y z
N MET A 1 -25.13 -4.27 -10.81
CA MET A 1 -25.31 -2.85 -10.42
C MET A 1 -23.93 -2.32 -10.11
N GLU A 2 -23.54 -1.19 -10.68
CA GLU A 2 -22.23 -0.59 -10.45
C GLU A 2 -22.10 -0.15 -8.98
N MET A 3 -20.91 -0.26 -8.40
CA MET A 3 -20.64 0.05 -6.98
C MET A 3 -21.17 1.44 -6.58
N LYS A 4 -20.96 2.45 -7.43
CA LYS A 4 -21.46 3.81 -7.21
C LYS A 4 -22.97 3.86 -7.00
N SER A 5 -23.75 3.22 -7.89
CA SER A 5 -25.22 3.19 -7.79
C SER A 5 -25.71 2.56 -6.48
N ARG A 6 -25.04 1.49 -6.02
CA ARG A 6 -25.36 0.85 -4.73
C ARG A 6 -25.10 1.79 -3.54
N ILE A 7 -24.01 2.55 -3.58
CA ILE A 7 -23.70 3.54 -2.54
C ILE A 7 -24.78 4.62 -2.51
N GLN A 8 -25.13 5.20 -3.67
CA GLN A 8 -26.15 6.25 -3.78
C GLN A 8 -27.53 5.80 -3.32
N GLU A 9 -27.97 4.62 -3.76
CA GLU A 9 -29.25 4.05 -3.32
C GLU A 9 -29.29 3.85 -1.80
N LYS A 10 -28.21 3.32 -1.22
CA LYS A 10 -28.14 3.11 0.23
C LYS A 10 -28.07 4.42 0.99
N PHE A 11 -27.29 5.40 0.50
CA PHE A 11 -27.17 6.72 1.11
C PHE A 11 -28.54 7.43 1.13
N LYS A 12 -29.23 7.44 0.00
CA LYS A 12 -30.58 8.01 -0.11
C LYS A 12 -31.60 7.30 0.77
N LEU A 13 -31.51 5.96 0.88
CA LEU A 13 -32.39 5.17 1.76
C LEU A 13 -32.18 5.52 3.22
N LEU A 14 -30.92 5.69 3.68
CA LEU A 14 -30.60 5.95 5.08
C LEU A 14 -30.84 7.41 5.48
N TYR A 15 -30.51 8.35 4.61
CA TYR A 15 -30.44 9.78 4.97
C TYR A 15 -31.43 10.67 4.20
N GLY A 16 -32.21 10.11 3.24
CA GLY A 16 -33.26 10.82 2.53
C GLY A 16 -32.79 11.92 1.57
N THR A 17 -31.51 12.00 1.25
CA THR A 17 -30.88 13.04 0.44
C THR A 17 -29.74 12.46 -0.39
N ASP A 18 -29.15 13.27 -1.25
CA ASP A 18 -27.94 12.94 -1.99
C ASP A 18 -26.75 13.70 -1.37
N GLY A 19 -25.54 13.16 -1.47
CA GLY A 19 -24.28 13.73 -0.97
C GLY A 19 -23.26 13.97 -2.08
N ASP A 20 -22.06 14.42 -1.69
CA ASP A 20 -20.89 14.49 -2.58
C ASP A 20 -20.17 13.14 -2.62
N MET A 21 -19.68 12.76 -3.80
CA MET A 21 -18.93 11.51 -3.95
C MET A 21 -17.43 11.74 -4.08
N PHE A 22 -16.66 10.90 -3.38
CA PHE A 22 -15.21 10.91 -3.43
C PHE A 22 -14.69 9.48 -3.59
N ALA A 23 -13.47 9.37 -4.12
CA ALA A 23 -12.78 8.09 -4.25
C ALA A 23 -11.29 8.27 -4.00
N SER A 24 -10.66 7.19 -3.52
CA SER A 24 -9.23 7.00 -3.57
C SER A 24 -8.90 5.57 -3.94
N ALA A 25 -7.72 5.37 -4.49
CA ALA A 25 -7.27 4.09 -4.98
C ALA A 25 -6.44 3.33 -3.93
N GLY A 26 -6.49 2.01 -3.98
CA GLY A 26 -5.42 1.17 -3.47
C GLY A 26 -4.16 1.33 -4.31
N ARG A 27 -3.08 0.66 -3.93
CA ARG A 27 -1.80 0.78 -4.62
C ARG A 27 -1.16 -0.57 -4.91
N ILE A 28 -0.38 -0.61 -5.96
CA ILE A 28 0.75 -1.53 -6.07
C ILE A 28 2.04 -0.78 -5.67
N ASN A 29 3.08 -1.53 -5.36
CA ASN A 29 4.45 -1.01 -5.36
C ASN A 29 5.24 -1.85 -6.35
N LEU A 30 5.87 -1.27 -7.36
CA LEU A 30 6.58 -2.06 -8.38
C LEU A 30 7.88 -2.63 -7.80
N ILE A 31 8.57 -1.88 -6.94
CA ILE A 31 9.81 -2.25 -6.25
C ILE A 31 10.05 -1.32 -5.07
N GLY A 32 10.88 -1.73 -4.08
CA GLY A 32 11.16 -0.91 -2.89
C GLY A 32 10.29 -1.27 -1.69
N GLU A 33 10.11 -2.59 -1.44
CA GLU A 33 9.38 -3.03 -0.25
C GLU A 33 10.23 -2.90 1.03
N HIS A 34 9.60 -2.48 2.12
CA HIS A 34 10.22 -2.29 3.44
C HIS A 34 11.34 -1.22 3.48
N THR A 35 11.42 -0.36 2.46
CA THR A 35 12.39 0.75 2.43
C THR A 35 11.82 2.06 2.96
N ASP A 36 10.51 2.23 3.00
CA ASP A 36 9.82 3.47 3.35
C ASP A 36 10.09 3.93 4.79
N TYR A 37 9.90 3.07 5.78
CA TYR A 37 10.21 3.37 7.18
C TYR A 37 11.72 3.39 7.50
N ASN A 38 12.54 3.02 6.52
CA ASN A 38 13.99 3.11 6.54
C ASN A 38 14.53 4.37 5.80
N GLY A 39 13.64 5.32 5.44
CA GLY A 39 13.99 6.54 4.73
C GLY A 39 14.44 6.33 3.28
N GLY A 40 14.21 5.13 2.72
CA GLY A 40 14.62 4.76 1.37
C GLY A 40 13.65 5.21 0.26
N TYR A 41 13.92 4.72 -0.94
CA TYR A 41 13.05 4.94 -2.09
C TYR A 41 12.00 3.83 -2.20
N VAL A 42 10.79 4.22 -2.59
CA VAL A 42 9.71 3.33 -3.01
C VAL A 42 9.23 3.71 -4.41
N PHE A 43 8.53 2.78 -5.09
CA PHE A 43 8.09 3.01 -6.46
C PHE A 43 6.63 2.57 -6.69
N PRO A 44 5.67 3.13 -5.91
CA PRO A 44 4.28 2.76 -6.01
C PRO A 44 3.54 3.42 -7.17
N GLY A 45 2.36 2.86 -7.47
CA GLY A 45 1.34 3.47 -8.31
C GLY A 45 -0.05 3.18 -7.77
N ALA A 46 -0.93 4.18 -7.82
CA ALA A 46 -2.35 3.97 -7.54
C ALA A 46 -2.97 3.09 -8.62
N ILE A 47 -3.94 2.25 -8.25
CA ILE A 47 -4.56 1.29 -9.18
C ILE A 47 -6.04 1.55 -9.40
N ASN A 48 -6.62 0.89 -10.39
CA ASN A 48 -8.04 0.97 -10.76
C ASN A 48 -9.00 0.30 -9.75
N LYS A 49 -8.51 -0.10 -8.57
CA LYS A 49 -9.31 -0.59 -7.45
C LYS A 49 -9.18 0.37 -6.28
N GLY A 50 -10.29 0.65 -5.58
CA GLY A 50 -10.28 1.68 -4.55
C GLY A 50 -11.49 1.64 -3.63
N ILE A 51 -11.61 2.70 -2.86
CA ILE A 51 -12.77 2.99 -2.01
C ILE A 51 -13.53 4.15 -2.62
N VAL A 52 -14.84 4.04 -2.64
CA VAL A 52 -15.77 5.11 -3.03
C VAL A 52 -16.67 5.41 -1.85
N ILE A 53 -16.87 6.68 -1.57
CA ILE A 53 -17.80 7.16 -0.53
C ILE A 53 -18.81 8.13 -1.11
N GLU A 54 -20.00 8.16 -0.54
CA GLU A 54 -20.91 9.29 -0.59
C GLU A 54 -20.99 9.89 0.81
N ILE A 55 -20.90 11.22 0.91
CA ILE A 55 -20.77 11.92 2.18
C ILE A 55 -21.50 13.26 2.15
N LYS A 56 -22.14 13.64 3.28
CA LYS A 56 -22.80 14.93 3.47
C LYS A 56 -22.72 15.36 4.91
N LEU A 57 -22.55 16.66 5.15
CA LEU A 57 -22.63 17.24 6.49
C LEU A 57 -24.06 17.09 7.02
N ASN A 58 -24.21 16.65 8.28
CA ASN A 58 -25.50 16.37 8.90
C ASN A 58 -25.94 17.42 9.95
N GLY A 59 -25.10 18.44 10.19
CA GLY A 59 -25.38 19.52 11.12
C GLY A 59 -25.33 19.11 12.60
N THR A 60 -24.76 17.95 12.91
CA THR A 60 -24.57 17.44 14.28
C THR A 60 -23.09 17.39 14.64
N ASP A 61 -22.77 16.86 15.82
CA ASP A 61 -21.41 16.55 16.26
C ASP A 61 -21.03 15.06 16.11
N LYS A 62 -21.89 14.28 15.42
CA LYS A 62 -21.72 12.83 15.27
C LYS A 62 -21.51 12.43 13.83
N VAL A 63 -20.68 11.40 13.66
CA VAL A 63 -20.48 10.71 12.39
C VAL A 63 -21.37 9.49 12.33
N HIS A 64 -22.14 9.37 11.25
CA HIS A 64 -22.94 8.21 10.90
C HIS A 64 -22.33 7.55 9.67
N ALA A 65 -21.74 6.38 9.83
CA ALA A 65 -21.06 5.67 8.77
C ALA A 65 -21.67 4.30 8.51
N TYR A 66 -21.91 3.98 7.25
CA TYR A 66 -22.38 2.68 6.81
C TYR A 66 -21.42 2.07 5.80
N SER A 67 -20.95 0.87 6.09
CA SER A 67 -20.16 0.06 5.16
C SER A 67 -21.04 -0.92 4.40
N LEU A 68 -21.06 -0.83 3.06
CA LEU A 68 -21.76 -1.80 2.22
C LEU A 68 -21.07 -3.18 2.20
N ASP A 69 -19.75 -3.21 2.42
CA ASP A 69 -18.98 -4.45 2.34
C ASP A 69 -19.14 -5.32 3.58
N TYR A 70 -19.34 -4.67 4.75
CA TYR A 70 -19.59 -5.33 6.03
C TYR A 70 -21.08 -5.40 6.38
N ASP A 71 -21.95 -4.69 5.64
CA ASP A 71 -23.39 -4.49 5.94
C ASP A 71 -23.59 -3.98 7.38
N GLU A 72 -22.80 -3.01 7.79
CA GLU A 72 -22.70 -2.54 9.17
C GLU A 72 -22.80 -1.02 9.26
N TYR A 73 -23.60 -0.55 10.22
CA TYR A 73 -23.76 0.87 10.57
C TYR A 73 -23.04 1.16 11.90
N VAL A 74 -22.34 2.29 11.95
CA VAL A 74 -21.69 2.79 13.17
C VAL A 74 -21.96 4.27 13.35
N GLU A 75 -22.23 4.68 14.59
CA GLU A 75 -22.30 6.06 15.02
C GLU A 75 -21.20 6.32 16.06
N PHE A 76 -20.49 7.44 15.93
CA PHE A 76 -19.49 7.87 16.91
C PHE A 76 -19.37 9.42 16.95
N GLY A 77 -18.95 9.94 18.10
CA GLY A 77 -18.60 11.35 18.28
C GLY A 77 -17.16 11.64 17.82
N LEU A 78 -16.73 12.88 18.00
CA LEU A 78 -15.42 13.34 17.55
C LEU A 78 -14.39 13.52 18.68
N ASN A 79 -14.69 13.11 19.92
CA ASN A 79 -13.76 13.15 21.04
C ASN A 79 -12.93 11.85 21.13
N GLU A 80 -11.83 11.85 21.88
CA GLU A 80 -10.94 10.67 21.98
C GLU A 80 -11.64 9.46 22.62
N GLU A 81 -12.54 9.68 23.55
CA GLU A 81 -13.35 8.64 24.21
C GLU A 81 -14.38 7.98 23.29
N ASP A 82 -14.72 8.63 22.17
CA ASP A 82 -15.72 8.16 21.20
C ASP A 82 -15.16 7.13 20.19
N LYS A 83 -13.92 6.67 20.38
CA LYS A 83 -13.25 5.71 19.48
C LYS A 83 -14.10 4.45 19.26
N PRO A 84 -14.50 4.15 18.02
CA PRO A 84 -15.36 3.02 17.69
C PRO A 84 -14.65 1.67 17.90
N GLN A 85 -15.45 0.63 18.18
CA GLN A 85 -14.94 -0.75 18.35
C GLN A 85 -14.62 -1.41 17.01
N GLN A 86 -15.39 -1.11 15.96
CA GLN A 86 -15.23 -1.66 14.64
C GLN A 86 -13.92 -1.21 14.01
N SER A 87 -13.15 -2.17 13.51
CA SER A 87 -11.81 -1.91 12.97
C SER A 87 -11.84 -0.92 11.80
N TRP A 88 -12.78 -1.08 10.86
CA TRP A 88 -12.90 -0.20 9.72
C TRP A 88 -13.29 1.24 10.12
N ALA A 89 -14.14 1.41 11.14
CA ALA A 89 -14.57 2.73 11.59
C ALA A 89 -13.44 3.49 12.31
N ARG A 90 -12.44 2.78 12.87
CA ARG A 90 -11.26 3.42 13.50
C ARG A 90 -10.43 4.21 12.50
N TYR A 91 -10.38 3.80 11.23
CA TYR A 91 -9.70 4.57 10.18
C TYR A 91 -10.41 5.90 9.92
N ILE A 92 -11.74 5.88 9.83
CA ILE A 92 -12.53 7.12 9.64
C ILE A 92 -12.39 8.03 10.86
N PHE A 93 -12.54 7.47 12.05
CA PHE A 93 -12.36 8.19 13.32
C PHE A 93 -10.96 8.80 13.42
N GLY A 94 -9.91 8.03 13.14
CA GLY A 94 -8.53 8.49 13.18
C GLY A 94 -8.27 9.65 12.23
N VAL A 95 -8.77 9.58 10.99
CA VAL A 95 -8.67 10.69 10.02
C VAL A 95 -9.35 11.96 10.57
N CYS A 96 -10.54 11.84 11.17
CA CYS A 96 -11.21 12.99 11.80
C CYS A 96 -10.34 13.58 12.92
N ARG A 97 -9.84 12.75 13.82
CA ARG A 97 -9.02 13.17 14.96
C ARG A 97 -7.69 13.79 14.54
N GLU A 98 -7.00 13.17 13.59
CA GLU A 98 -5.72 13.68 13.08
C GLU A 98 -5.90 15.00 12.31
N THR A 99 -7.04 15.18 11.61
CA THR A 99 -7.39 16.46 11.00
C THR A 99 -7.60 17.54 12.06
N ILE A 100 -8.36 17.25 13.12
CA ILE A 100 -8.62 18.19 14.22
C ILE A 100 -7.31 18.55 14.95
N LYS A 101 -6.45 17.57 15.25
CA LYS A 101 -5.14 17.79 15.91
C LYS A 101 -4.24 18.74 15.13
N ARG A 102 -4.38 18.79 13.79
CA ARG A 102 -3.66 19.71 12.91
C ARG A 102 -4.36 21.06 12.70
N GLY A 103 -5.41 21.33 13.46
CA GLY A 103 -6.17 22.59 13.41
C GLY A 103 -7.20 22.64 12.30
N GLY A 104 -7.45 21.54 11.59
CA GLY A 104 -8.51 21.44 10.60
C GLY A 104 -9.90 21.34 11.27
N LYS A 105 -10.92 21.82 10.55
CA LYS A 105 -12.32 21.71 10.98
C LYS A 105 -12.89 20.35 10.59
N VAL A 106 -13.59 19.70 11.52
CA VAL A 106 -14.43 18.53 11.29
C VAL A 106 -15.69 18.65 12.14
N GLU A 107 -16.84 18.46 11.54
CA GLU A 107 -18.15 18.36 12.20
C GLU A 107 -18.81 17.04 11.81
N GLY A 108 -20.00 16.75 12.35
CA GLY A 108 -20.72 15.53 12.03
C GLY A 108 -21.10 15.42 10.56
N PHE A 109 -21.07 14.20 10.05
CA PHE A 109 -21.44 13.87 8.68
C PHE A 109 -22.08 12.49 8.59
N ASP A 110 -22.87 12.30 7.54
CA ASP A 110 -23.42 11.01 7.14
C ASP A 110 -22.60 10.46 5.98
N THR A 111 -22.31 9.17 5.97
CA THR A 111 -21.57 8.55 4.89
C THR A 111 -21.97 7.09 4.64
N VAL A 112 -21.92 6.70 3.37
CA VAL A 112 -21.97 5.31 2.90
C VAL A 112 -20.77 5.06 2.01
N PHE A 113 -20.09 3.94 2.20
CA PHE A 113 -18.93 3.59 1.40
C PHE A 113 -18.89 2.11 1.02
N ALA A 114 -18.17 1.84 -0.04
CA ALA A 114 -17.79 0.50 -0.50
C ALA A 114 -16.43 0.52 -1.17
N GLY A 115 -15.80 -0.65 -1.28
CA GLY A 115 -14.54 -0.83 -1.97
C GLY A 115 -14.49 -2.09 -2.82
N ASP A 116 -13.63 -2.07 -3.83
CA ASP A 116 -13.26 -3.24 -4.64
C ASP A 116 -11.78 -3.61 -4.48
N VAL A 117 -11.11 -3.01 -3.50
CA VAL A 117 -9.75 -3.42 -3.11
C VAL A 117 -9.85 -4.76 -2.38
N PRO A 118 -9.25 -5.83 -2.90
CA PRO A 118 -9.28 -7.12 -2.24
C PRO A 118 -8.66 -7.07 -0.84
N LEU A 119 -9.46 -7.47 0.16
CA LEU A 119 -9.02 -7.44 1.55
C LEU A 119 -7.95 -8.49 1.83
N GLY A 120 -6.83 -8.08 2.40
CA GLY A 120 -5.71 -8.94 2.73
C GLY A 120 -4.80 -9.31 1.57
N ALA A 121 -5.04 -8.75 0.38
CA ALA A 121 -4.20 -8.96 -0.81
C ALA A 121 -2.94 -8.07 -0.85
N GLY A 122 -2.68 -7.26 0.17
CA GLY A 122 -1.53 -6.34 0.20
C GLY A 122 -1.68 -5.08 -0.66
N LEU A 123 -2.92 -4.71 -1.04
CA LEU A 123 -3.24 -3.58 -1.93
C LEU A 123 -3.61 -2.28 -1.20
N SER A 124 -3.41 -2.23 0.12
CA SER A 124 -3.61 -1.05 0.98
C SER A 124 -5.04 -0.47 0.95
N SER A 125 -6.02 -1.33 1.26
CA SER A 125 -7.41 -0.88 1.43
C SER A 125 -7.57 0.14 2.57
N SER A 126 -6.78 0.04 3.64
CA SER A 126 -6.74 1.02 4.75
C SER A 126 -6.33 2.40 4.25
N ALA A 127 -5.19 2.51 3.56
CA ALA A 127 -4.72 3.78 3.02
C ALA A 127 -5.69 4.38 1.99
N ALA A 128 -6.36 3.55 1.18
CA ALA A 128 -7.41 4.02 0.28
C ALA A 128 -8.60 4.61 1.05
N LEU A 129 -9.04 3.94 2.14
CA LEU A 129 -10.13 4.43 3.00
C LEU A 129 -9.75 5.76 3.67
N GLU A 130 -8.58 5.80 4.33
CA GLU A 130 -8.05 6.99 4.99
C GLU A 130 -7.92 8.17 4.04
N SER A 131 -7.30 7.94 2.88
CA SER A 131 -7.08 8.99 1.88
C SER A 131 -8.38 9.51 1.29
N THR A 132 -9.40 8.64 1.12
CA THR A 132 -10.72 9.07 0.64
C THR A 132 -11.37 10.01 1.64
N PHE A 133 -11.38 9.65 2.93
CA PHE A 133 -11.95 10.51 3.97
C PHE A 133 -11.13 11.78 4.22
N ALA A 134 -9.80 11.69 4.25
CA ALA A 134 -8.94 12.87 4.42
C ALA A 134 -9.18 13.89 3.29
N TYR A 135 -9.27 13.42 2.04
CA TYR A 135 -9.56 14.27 0.89
C TYR A 135 -10.98 14.85 0.94
N ALA A 136 -12.00 14.05 1.27
CA ALA A 136 -13.38 14.49 1.38
C ALA A 136 -13.56 15.55 2.49
N LEU A 137 -13.02 15.33 3.69
CA LEU A 137 -13.07 16.29 4.80
C LEU A 137 -12.33 17.59 4.46
N ASN A 138 -11.17 17.48 3.80
CA ASN A 138 -10.44 18.66 3.32
C ASN A 138 -11.29 19.51 2.36
N TYR A 139 -12.00 18.86 1.45
CA TYR A 139 -12.90 19.53 0.50
C TYR A 139 -14.13 20.13 1.19
N LEU A 140 -14.86 19.36 1.99
CA LEU A 140 -16.12 19.76 2.61
C LEU A 140 -15.96 20.91 3.60
N PHE A 141 -14.87 20.92 4.36
CA PHE A 141 -14.60 21.95 5.36
C PHE A 141 -13.67 23.05 4.87
N ASN A 142 -13.19 22.96 3.61
CA ASN A 142 -12.24 23.91 3.04
C ASN A 142 -11.00 24.13 3.95
N ASN A 143 -10.45 23.03 4.46
CA ASN A 143 -9.33 23.06 5.42
C ASN A 143 -8.01 23.54 4.80
N MET A 144 -7.94 23.65 3.47
CA MET A 144 -6.75 24.07 2.71
C MET A 144 -5.50 23.23 3.01
N THR A 145 -5.70 22.00 3.45
CA THR A 145 -4.62 21.04 3.74
C THR A 145 -3.98 20.57 2.43
N ASP A 146 -2.67 20.65 2.35
CA ASP A 146 -1.96 20.15 1.18
C ASP A 146 -1.90 18.61 1.11
N LYS A 147 -1.53 18.09 -0.05
CA LYS A 147 -1.51 16.64 -0.28
C LYS A 147 -0.53 15.88 0.61
N PHE A 148 0.60 16.49 0.99
CA PHE A 148 1.56 15.86 1.90
C PHE A 148 0.96 15.67 3.29
N GLU A 149 0.28 16.69 3.79
CA GLU A 149 -0.40 16.61 5.09
C GLU A 149 -1.59 15.63 5.04
N LEU A 150 -2.32 15.52 3.92
CA LEU A 150 -3.35 14.47 3.77
C LEU A 150 -2.76 13.06 3.88
N ALA A 151 -1.62 12.79 3.25
CA ALA A 151 -0.93 11.51 3.38
C ALA A 151 -0.44 11.26 4.82
N LYS A 152 0.08 12.28 5.51
CA LYS A 152 0.52 12.19 6.91
C LYS A 152 -0.67 11.98 7.88
N ILE A 153 -1.84 12.53 7.59
CA ILE A 153 -3.06 12.28 8.36
C ILE A 153 -3.38 10.78 8.32
N GLY A 154 -3.37 10.15 7.14
CA GLY A 154 -3.57 8.71 7.01
C GLY A 154 -2.52 7.90 7.77
N GLN A 155 -1.22 8.19 7.58
CA GLN A 155 -0.14 7.50 8.30
C GLN A 155 -0.29 7.63 9.83
N SER A 156 -0.59 8.82 10.33
CA SER A 156 -0.79 9.04 11.77
C SER A 156 -2.04 8.32 12.30
N THR A 157 -3.06 8.14 11.45
CA THR A 157 -4.24 7.33 11.77
C THR A 157 -3.86 5.87 12.02
N GLU A 158 -3.06 5.25 11.13
CA GLU A 158 -2.53 3.89 11.32
C GLU A 158 -1.76 3.78 12.65
N HIS A 159 -0.85 4.70 12.91
CA HIS A 159 0.00 4.70 14.11
C HIS A 159 -0.82 4.85 15.41
N ASN A 160 -1.69 5.86 15.48
CA ASN A 160 -2.32 6.29 16.72
C ASN A 160 -3.62 5.55 17.03
N TYR A 161 -4.33 5.05 16.01
CA TYR A 161 -5.67 4.49 16.18
C TYR A 161 -5.79 3.03 15.75
N CYS A 162 -4.90 2.55 14.88
CA CYS A 162 -4.92 1.18 14.36
C CYS A 162 -3.75 0.30 14.85
N GLY A 163 -2.70 0.90 15.43
CA GLY A 163 -1.58 0.17 16.03
C GLY A 163 -0.58 -0.42 15.01
N VAL A 164 -0.55 0.12 13.80
CA VAL A 164 0.37 -0.30 12.74
C VAL A 164 1.41 0.78 12.50
N ASN A 165 2.69 0.48 12.75
CA ASN A 165 3.80 1.41 12.54
C ASN A 165 4.30 1.38 11.09
N CYS A 166 3.40 1.69 10.14
CA CYS A 166 3.72 1.71 8.71
C CYS A 166 4.62 2.91 8.32
N GLY A 167 5.26 2.81 7.14
CA GLY A 167 5.83 3.96 6.45
C GLY A 167 4.75 4.82 5.78
N ILE A 168 5.16 5.78 4.93
CA ILE A 168 4.22 6.71 4.28
C ILE A 168 3.79 6.28 2.88
N MET A 169 4.41 5.24 2.32
CA MET A 169 4.26 4.82 0.93
C MET A 169 2.80 4.68 0.49
N ASP A 170 2.00 3.99 1.29
CA ASP A 170 0.64 3.59 0.94
C ASP A 170 -0.28 4.80 0.83
N GLN A 171 -0.29 5.65 1.84
CA GLN A 171 -1.08 6.88 1.86
C GLN A 171 -0.59 7.87 0.80
N PHE A 172 0.74 7.92 0.59
CA PHE A 172 1.30 8.78 -0.45
C PHE A 172 0.81 8.35 -1.84
N ALA A 173 0.89 7.07 -2.16
CA ALA A 173 0.40 6.54 -3.42
C ALA A 173 -1.09 6.78 -3.62
N SER A 174 -1.91 6.57 -2.56
CA SER A 174 -3.35 6.80 -2.60
C SER A 174 -3.73 8.27 -2.81
N VAL A 175 -2.95 9.22 -2.27
CA VAL A 175 -3.22 10.67 -2.41
C VAL A 175 -2.63 11.25 -3.69
N PHE A 176 -1.39 10.86 -4.06
CA PHE A 176 -0.65 11.45 -5.17
C PHE A 176 -0.77 10.68 -6.48
N GLY A 177 -1.43 9.50 -6.48
CA GLY A 177 -1.59 8.67 -7.65
C GLY A 177 -1.99 9.43 -8.89
N LYS A 178 -1.38 9.08 -10.03
CA LYS A 178 -1.63 9.67 -11.35
C LYS A 178 -1.70 8.56 -12.39
N LYS A 179 -2.77 8.55 -13.14
CA LYS A 179 -2.99 7.58 -14.23
C LYS A 179 -1.78 7.48 -15.15
N GLY A 180 -1.37 6.25 -15.45
CA GLY A 180 -0.23 5.95 -16.34
C GLY A 180 1.13 6.39 -15.78
N SER A 181 1.27 6.55 -14.45
CA SER A 181 2.55 6.94 -13.86
C SER A 181 2.78 6.23 -12.52
N LEU A 182 3.99 5.74 -12.31
CA LEU A 182 4.50 5.36 -11.00
C LEU A 182 5.17 6.56 -10.32
N ILE A 183 5.32 6.49 -9.02
CA ILE A 183 5.90 7.55 -8.18
C ILE A 183 7.18 7.04 -7.55
N ARG A 184 8.36 7.55 -7.98
CA ARG A 184 9.56 7.37 -7.14
C ARG A 184 9.49 8.39 -6.01
N LEU A 185 9.30 7.90 -4.80
CA LEU A 185 9.27 8.70 -3.58
C LEU A 185 10.53 8.43 -2.75
N ASN A 186 11.22 9.50 -2.36
CA ASN A 186 12.21 9.45 -1.29
C ASN A 186 11.47 9.61 0.05
N CYS A 187 11.40 8.55 0.84
CA CYS A 187 10.63 8.56 2.10
C CYS A 187 11.29 9.38 3.22
N LYS A 188 12.56 9.76 3.09
CA LYS A 188 13.26 10.66 4.03
C LYS A 188 12.93 12.12 3.77
N THR A 189 13.01 12.56 2.51
CA THR A 189 12.85 13.99 2.14
C THR A 189 11.45 14.31 1.65
N LEU A 190 10.64 13.31 1.31
CA LEU A 190 9.36 13.38 0.61
C LEU A 190 9.45 13.99 -0.80
N GLU A 191 10.65 14.12 -1.35
CA GLU A 191 10.82 14.46 -2.75
C GLU A 191 10.33 13.29 -3.64
N TYR A 192 9.59 13.64 -4.69
CA TYR A 192 9.04 12.62 -5.58
C TYR A 192 9.14 13.03 -7.04
N LYS A 193 9.15 12.01 -7.92
CA LYS A 193 9.13 12.16 -9.38
C LYS A 193 8.17 11.15 -9.98
N TYR A 194 7.33 11.60 -10.93
CA TYR A 194 6.51 10.70 -11.73
C TYR A 194 7.32 10.08 -12.86
N PHE A 195 7.15 8.78 -13.04
CA PHE A 195 7.69 8.01 -14.14
C PHE A 195 6.53 7.48 -14.99
N PRO A 196 6.47 7.78 -16.31
CA PRO A 196 5.48 7.17 -17.18
C PRO A 196 5.59 5.64 -17.11
N PHE A 197 4.46 4.97 -16.93
CA PHE A 197 4.38 3.52 -16.84
C PHE A 197 3.11 3.03 -17.52
N ASP A 198 3.27 2.54 -18.74
CA ASP A 198 2.22 1.96 -19.56
C ASP A 198 2.72 0.60 -20.07
N PRO A 199 2.65 -0.44 -19.25
CA PRO A 199 3.10 -1.78 -19.62
C PRO A 199 2.30 -2.35 -20.79
N GLU A 200 1.01 -2.02 -20.92
CA GLU A 200 0.16 -2.51 -22.01
C GLU A 200 0.67 -1.99 -23.37
N ALA A 201 1.02 -0.71 -23.47
CA ALA A 201 1.61 -0.17 -24.69
C ALA A 201 2.97 -0.80 -25.06
N ALA A 202 3.65 -1.40 -24.07
CA ALA A 202 4.90 -2.13 -24.27
C ALA A 202 4.71 -3.65 -24.49
N GLY A 203 3.48 -4.14 -24.55
CA GLY A 203 3.15 -5.55 -24.73
C GLY A 203 3.25 -6.39 -23.47
N TYR A 204 3.01 -5.77 -22.29
CA TYR A 204 2.99 -6.43 -20.99
C TYR A 204 1.69 -6.16 -20.24
N LYS A 205 1.33 -7.08 -19.35
CA LYS A 205 0.28 -6.90 -18.33
C LYS A 205 0.86 -6.95 -16.93
N LEU A 206 0.25 -6.18 -16.04
CA LEU A 206 0.53 -6.22 -14.62
C LEU A 206 -0.54 -7.06 -13.92
N VAL A 207 -0.12 -8.21 -13.38
CA VAL A 207 -1.02 -9.24 -12.84
C VAL A 207 -0.68 -9.51 -11.40
N LEU A 208 -1.68 -9.48 -10.52
CA LEU A 208 -1.55 -9.93 -9.14
C LEU A 208 -2.10 -11.34 -9.02
N VAL A 209 -1.33 -12.21 -8.39
CA VAL A 209 -1.76 -13.56 -8.03
C VAL A 209 -1.83 -13.62 -6.51
N ASP A 210 -3.05 -13.60 -5.98
CA ASP A 210 -3.34 -13.63 -4.55
C ASP A 210 -3.35 -15.07 -4.06
N SER A 211 -2.44 -15.38 -3.16
CA SER A 211 -2.34 -16.69 -2.51
C SER A 211 -3.54 -17.01 -1.62
N CYS A 212 -4.38 -16.03 -1.29
CA CYS A 212 -5.46 -16.12 -0.30
C CYS A 212 -4.99 -16.51 1.11
N VAL A 213 -3.68 -16.47 1.37
CA VAL A 213 -3.11 -16.72 2.70
C VAL A 213 -3.13 -15.44 3.51
N LYS A 214 -3.64 -15.54 4.74
CA LYS A 214 -3.61 -14.47 5.74
C LYS A 214 -2.88 -14.96 6.98
N HIS A 215 -1.86 -14.22 7.41
CA HIS A 215 -1.17 -14.51 8.66
C HIS A 215 -1.74 -13.67 9.80
N GLU A 216 -2.22 -14.31 10.87
CA GLU A 216 -2.77 -13.63 12.06
C GLU A 216 -1.72 -12.77 12.79
N LEU A 217 -0.45 -13.12 12.69
CA LEU A 217 0.67 -12.42 13.34
C LEU A 217 1.44 -11.46 12.41
N ALA A 218 0.90 -11.12 11.24
CA ALA A 218 1.59 -10.28 10.26
C ALA A 218 2.01 -8.92 10.83
N SER A 219 1.17 -8.26 11.63
CA SER A 219 1.48 -6.96 12.23
C SER A 219 2.64 -7.03 13.24
N SER A 220 2.70 -8.06 14.07
CA SER A 220 3.79 -8.24 15.03
C SER A 220 5.11 -8.57 14.32
N ALA A 221 5.07 -9.43 13.31
CA ALA A 221 6.23 -9.78 12.50
C ALA A 221 6.74 -8.57 11.70
N TYR A 222 5.84 -7.75 11.15
CA TYR A 222 6.19 -6.49 10.49
C TYR A 222 6.95 -5.54 11.44
N ASN A 223 6.41 -5.32 12.65
CA ASN A 223 7.06 -4.47 13.64
C ASN A 223 8.44 -5.02 14.08
N GLN A 224 8.63 -6.35 14.13
CA GLN A 224 9.95 -6.97 14.38
C GLN A 224 10.93 -6.63 13.26
N ARG A 225 10.52 -6.67 11.98
CA ARG A 225 11.37 -6.30 10.83
C ARG A 225 11.85 -4.85 10.94
N ARG A 226 10.93 -3.96 11.28
CA ARG A 226 11.26 -2.55 11.53
C ARG A 226 12.26 -2.41 12.68
N GLN A 227 12.04 -3.09 13.81
CA GLN A 227 12.95 -3.06 14.96
C GLN A 227 14.37 -3.55 14.60
N SER A 228 14.48 -4.62 13.80
CA SER A 228 15.80 -5.09 13.29
C SER A 228 16.55 -4.00 12.54
N CYS A 229 15.86 -3.28 11.65
CA CYS A 229 16.45 -2.17 10.91
C CYS A 229 16.89 -1.02 11.83
N GLU A 230 16.06 -0.65 12.81
CA GLU A 230 16.38 0.38 13.80
C GLU A 230 17.59 -0.01 14.67
N ASN A 231 17.72 -1.28 15.05
CA ASN A 231 18.87 -1.80 15.80
C ASN A 231 20.17 -1.64 15.02
N ILE A 232 20.16 -2.02 13.73
CA ILE A 232 21.33 -1.89 12.86
C ILE A 232 21.68 -0.43 12.62
N CYS A 233 20.69 0.41 12.34
CA CYS A 233 20.89 1.85 12.17
C CYS A 233 21.56 2.46 13.42
N ALA A 234 21.08 2.11 14.61
CA ALA A 234 21.69 2.55 15.87
C ALA A 234 23.12 2.02 16.08
N ALA A 235 23.42 0.79 15.63
CA ALA A 235 24.77 0.24 15.71
C ALA A 235 25.74 0.99 14.77
N ILE A 236 25.33 1.23 13.51
CA ILE A 236 26.15 1.96 12.51
C ILE A 236 26.37 3.42 12.97
N LYS A 237 25.36 4.06 13.53
CA LYS A 237 25.41 5.45 13.99
C LYS A 237 26.49 5.72 15.02
N LYS A 238 26.95 4.71 15.78
CA LYS A 238 28.03 4.87 16.76
C LYS A 238 29.35 5.30 16.10
N ASN A 239 29.62 4.80 14.90
CA ASN A 239 30.83 5.12 14.12
C ASN A 239 30.55 6.16 13.02
N HIS A 240 29.30 6.28 12.58
CA HIS A 240 28.87 7.15 11.49
C HIS A 240 27.69 8.03 11.96
N PRO A 241 27.92 9.11 12.75
CA PRO A 241 26.88 9.90 13.42
C PRO A 241 25.85 10.54 12.49
N ASP A 242 26.20 10.77 11.23
CA ASP A 242 25.33 11.40 10.21
C ASP A 242 24.27 10.41 9.66
N VAL A 243 24.34 9.11 9.98
CA VAL A 243 23.34 8.13 9.60
C VAL A 243 22.09 8.36 10.43
N GLU A 244 21.01 8.73 9.78
CA GLU A 244 19.70 8.95 10.38
C GLU A 244 18.76 7.76 10.14
N PHE A 245 18.80 7.23 8.91
CA PHE A 245 18.04 6.09 8.48
C PHE A 245 18.96 5.03 7.88
N LEU A 246 18.49 3.79 7.81
CA LEU A 246 19.27 2.69 7.21
C LEU A 246 19.57 2.93 5.73
N SER A 247 18.73 3.70 5.02
CA SER A 247 18.99 4.13 3.64
C SER A 247 20.21 5.04 3.46
N ASP A 248 20.67 5.70 4.53
CA ASP A 248 21.90 6.50 4.52
C ASP A 248 23.16 5.61 4.62
N ALA A 249 22.98 4.37 5.06
CA ALA A 249 24.10 3.47 5.35
C ALA A 249 24.73 2.92 4.06
N LYS A 250 26.05 2.82 4.06
CA LYS A 250 26.81 2.14 3.02
C LYS A 250 27.04 0.68 3.41
N ARG A 251 27.14 -0.22 2.41
CA ARG A 251 27.42 -1.63 2.67
C ARG A 251 28.68 -1.85 3.52
N VAL A 252 29.71 -1.06 3.28
CA VAL A 252 30.97 -1.14 4.07
C VAL A 252 30.73 -0.82 5.54
N TRP A 253 29.81 0.09 5.89
CA TRP A 253 29.46 0.42 7.28
C TRP A 253 28.62 -0.67 7.95
N LEU A 254 27.82 -1.39 7.18
CA LEU A 254 27.11 -2.56 7.66
C LEU A 254 28.08 -3.68 8.05
N GLU A 255 29.14 -3.93 7.23
CA GLU A 255 30.15 -4.92 7.53
C GLU A 255 30.97 -4.59 8.83
N GLU A 256 31.19 -3.31 9.13
CA GLU A 256 31.85 -2.87 10.38
C GLU A 256 31.12 -3.31 11.65
N VAL A 257 29.78 -3.50 11.57
CA VAL A 257 28.95 -3.87 12.72
C VAL A 257 28.56 -5.35 12.74
N ARG A 258 29.01 -6.14 11.76
CA ARG A 258 28.54 -7.53 11.55
C ARG A 258 28.69 -8.40 12.82
N GLU A 259 29.83 -8.34 13.49
CA GLU A 259 30.13 -9.13 14.70
C GLU A 259 29.46 -8.55 15.97
N LEU A 260 28.81 -7.40 15.88
CA LEU A 260 28.21 -6.66 16.99
C LEU A 260 26.67 -6.80 17.06
N VAL A 261 26.07 -7.44 16.05
CA VAL A 261 24.62 -7.52 15.88
C VAL A 261 24.19 -8.96 15.57
N PRO A 262 22.89 -9.30 15.81
CA PRO A 262 22.37 -10.60 15.38
C PRO A 262 22.47 -10.77 13.87
N GLU A 263 22.79 -11.98 13.39
CA GLU A 263 22.92 -12.28 11.95
C GLU A 263 21.60 -11.99 11.21
N GLU A 264 20.45 -12.27 11.81
CA GLU A 264 19.16 -11.98 11.20
C GLU A 264 18.93 -10.47 10.97
N ASP A 265 19.35 -9.61 11.91
CA ASP A 265 19.26 -8.16 11.78
C ASP A 265 20.21 -7.67 10.67
N PHE A 266 21.42 -8.24 10.60
CA PHE A 266 22.40 -7.95 9.55
C PHE A 266 21.85 -8.28 8.15
N LEU A 267 21.28 -9.48 7.96
CA LEU A 267 20.69 -9.90 6.68
C LEU A 267 19.52 -9.03 6.26
N ARG A 268 18.67 -8.63 7.21
CA ARG A 268 17.57 -7.70 6.96
C ARG A 268 18.06 -6.32 6.50
N ALA A 269 19.12 -5.81 7.14
CA ALA A 269 19.72 -4.54 6.73
C ALA A 269 20.41 -4.64 5.36
N GLU A 270 21.08 -5.76 5.07
CA GLU A 270 21.68 -6.00 3.75
C GLU A 270 20.63 -5.96 2.64
N TYR A 271 19.45 -6.57 2.88
CA TYR A 271 18.32 -6.47 1.96
C TYR A 271 17.91 -5.02 1.72
N VAL A 272 17.66 -4.26 2.79
CA VAL A 272 17.16 -2.87 2.68
C VAL A 272 18.15 -1.97 1.93
N ILE A 273 19.44 -2.03 2.26
CA ILE A 273 20.48 -1.23 1.59
C ILE A 273 20.54 -1.58 0.10
N GLY A 274 20.45 -2.87 -0.24
CA GLY A 274 20.41 -3.32 -1.63
C GLY A 274 19.13 -2.91 -2.36
N GLU A 275 17.98 -2.95 -1.68
CA GLU A 275 16.68 -2.61 -2.27
C GLU A 275 16.56 -1.13 -2.61
N VAL A 276 17.11 -0.24 -1.78
CA VAL A 276 17.19 1.20 -2.08
C VAL A 276 17.86 1.46 -3.43
N GLN A 277 18.96 0.75 -3.72
CA GLN A 277 19.65 0.88 -5.01
C GLN A 277 18.83 0.27 -6.15
N ARG A 278 18.20 -0.90 -5.94
CA ARG A 278 17.35 -1.53 -6.98
C ARG A 278 16.20 -0.65 -7.44
N VAL A 279 15.62 0.17 -6.56
CA VAL A 279 14.60 1.14 -6.97
C VAL A 279 15.15 2.14 -8.00
N LEU A 280 16.36 2.65 -7.77
CA LEU A 280 17.00 3.58 -8.70
C LEU A 280 17.33 2.90 -10.04
N ASP A 281 17.87 1.68 -9.98
CA ASP A 281 18.20 0.90 -11.18
C ASP A 281 16.95 0.61 -12.04
N VAL A 282 15.80 0.32 -11.39
CA VAL A 282 14.51 0.13 -12.07
C VAL A 282 14.00 1.44 -12.68
N CYS A 283 14.15 2.57 -11.99
CA CYS A 283 13.81 3.87 -12.57
C CYS A 283 14.60 4.15 -13.85
N ASP A 284 15.91 3.91 -13.83
CA ASP A 284 16.80 4.08 -14.99
C ASP A 284 16.46 3.09 -16.12
N ALA A 285 16.07 1.86 -15.79
CA ALA A 285 15.62 0.87 -16.77
C ALA A 285 14.32 1.31 -17.45
N LEU A 286 13.34 1.80 -16.70
CA LEU A 286 12.07 2.29 -17.24
C LEU A 286 12.25 3.52 -18.16
N GLU A 287 13.18 4.43 -17.84
CA GLU A 287 13.47 5.57 -18.71
C GLU A 287 14.02 5.12 -20.10
N ARG A 288 14.58 3.91 -20.16
CA ARG A 288 15.03 3.27 -21.41
C ARG A 288 14.05 2.24 -21.98
N SER A 289 12.86 2.10 -21.36
CA SER A 289 11.87 1.06 -21.71
C SER A 289 12.42 -0.37 -21.62
N ASP A 290 13.37 -0.61 -20.72
CA ASP A 290 14.02 -1.92 -20.50
C ASP A 290 13.23 -2.72 -19.47
N TYR A 291 12.12 -3.31 -19.89
CA TYR A 291 11.26 -4.12 -19.03
C TYR A 291 11.89 -5.45 -18.60
N GLU A 292 12.88 -5.97 -19.36
CA GLU A 292 13.60 -7.19 -18.98
C GLU A 292 14.47 -6.93 -17.72
N THR A 293 15.19 -5.81 -17.68
CA THR A 293 15.93 -5.39 -16.49
C THR A 293 14.99 -5.15 -15.30
N VAL A 294 13.84 -4.49 -15.52
CA VAL A 294 12.82 -4.31 -14.46
C VAL A 294 12.42 -5.66 -13.88
N GLY A 295 12.12 -6.63 -14.73
CA GLY A 295 11.70 -7.97 -14.29
C GLY A 295 12.77 -8.70 -13.51
N GLU A 296 14.03 -8.65 -13.94
CA GLU A 296 15.13 -9.28 -13.21
C GLU A 296 15.34 -8.62 -11.83
N MET A 297 15.21 -7.30 -11.71
CA MET A 297 15.23 -6.60 -10.41
C MET A 297 14.08 -7.05 -9.50
N MET A 298 12.88 -7.28 -10.05
CA MET A 298 11.74 -7.82 -9.29
C MET A 298 12.07 -9.22 -8.72
N TYR A 299 12.70 -10.10 -9.47
CA TYR A 299 13.12 -11.41 -8.98
C TYR A 299 14.20 -11.32 -7.90
N GLN A 300 15.16 -10.39 -8.04
CA GLN A 300 16.18 -10.15 -7.01
C GLN A 300 15.55 -9.62 -5.72
N THR A 301 14.57 -8.72 -5.84
CA THR A 301 13.78 -8.24 -4.68
C THR A 301 13.04 -9.40 -4.01
N HIS A 302 12.40 -10.30 -4.77
CA HIS A 302 11.74 -11.48 -4.19
C HIS A 302 12.73 -12.36 -3.42
N PHE A 303 13.89 -12.63 -4.01
CA PHE A 303 14.94 -13.39 -3.32
C PHE A 303 15.31 -12.73 -1.99
N GLY A 304 15.53 -11.43 -1.97
CA GLY A 304 15.85 -10.67 -0.77
C GLY A 304 14.71 -10.74 0.27
N LEU A 305 13.45 -10.53 -0.14
CA LEU A 305 12.27 -10.61 0.73
C LEU A 305 12.06 -12.01 1.31
N SER A 306 12.34 -13.06 0.51
CA SER A 306 12.16 -14.45 0.93
C SER A 306 13.31 -14.95 1.81
N ARG A 307 14.58 -14.58 1.52
CA ARG A 307 15.76 -15.21 2.12
C ARG A 307 16.49 -14.35 3.13
N LEU A 308 16.49 -13.04 2.95
CA LEU A 308 17.23 -12.11 3.82
C LEU A 308 16.28 -11.41 4.80
N TYR A 309 15.13 -11.00 4.31
CA TYR A 309 14.12 -10.25 5.09
C TYR A 309 13.05 -11.14 5.72
N GLU A 310 12.87 -12.35 5.20
CA GLU A 310 12.00 -13.41 5.70
C GLU A 310 10.54 -12.97 5.86
N VAL A 311 9.98 -12.35 4.80
CA VAL A 311 8.58 -11.92 4.74
C VAL A 311 7.76 -12.66 3.68
N SER A 312 8.35 -13.65 3.00
CA SER A 312 7.62 -14.55 2.11
C SER A 312 6.95 -15.69 2.87
N CYS A 313 6.17 -16.49 2.17
CA CYS A 313 5.63 -17.77 2.64
C CYS A 313 5.76 -18.81 1.53
N GLU A 314 5.43 -20.08 1.85
CA GLU A 314 5.59 -21.19 0.89
C GLU A 314 4.77 -20.94 -0.39
N GLU A 315 3.57 -20.42 -0.25
CA GLU A 315 2.65 -20.14 -1.36
C GLU A 315 3.20 -19.05 -2.28
N LEU A 316 3.73 -17.95 -1.72
CA LEU A 316 4.32 -16.85 -2.48
C LEU A 316 5.62 -17.28 -3.17
N ASP A 317 6.48 -18.03 -2.49
CA ASP A 317 7.69 -18.60 -3.08
C ASP A 317 7.36 -19.61 -4.19
N PHE A 318 6.28 -20.36 -4.05
CA PHE A 318 5.80 -21.26 -5.09
C PHE A 318 5.34 -20.50 -6.33
N LEU A 319 4.51 -19.45 -6.15
CA LEU A 319 4.03 -18.61 -7.25
C LEU A 319 5.17 -17.92 -8.00
N ASN A 320 6.17 -17.41 -7.27
CA ASN A 320 7.35 -16.78 -7.87
C ASN A 320 8.17 -17.78 -8.70
N LYS A 321 8.41 -19.00 -8.16
CA LYS A 321 9.10 -20.07 -8.89
C LYS A 321 8.33 -20.52 -10.13
N LEU A 322 6.99 -20.56 -10.03
CA LEU A 322 6.12 -20.91 -11.14
C LEU A 322 6.18 -19.83 -12.23
N ALA A 323 6.10 -18.55 -11.85
CA ALA A 323 6.24 -17.44 -12.77
C ALA A 323 7.56 -17.53 -13.58
N ARG A 324 8.69 -17.81 -12.91
CA ARG A 324 9.97 -18.00 -13.60
C ARG A 324 9.96 -19.20 -14.57
N LYS A 325 9.28 -20.30 -14.23
CA LYS A 325 9.14 -21.47 -15.11
C LYS A 325 8.22 -21.21 -16.32
N CYS A 326 7.31 -20.24 -16.21
CA CYS A 326 6.43 -19.82 -17.30
C CYS A 326 7.01 -18.62 -18.09
N ASP A 327 8.31 -18.34 -17.96
CA ASP A 327 9.02 -17.23 -18.63
C ASP A 327 8.40 -15.85 -18.38
N VAL A 328 7.73 -15.67 -17.22
CA VAL A 328 7.22 -14.36 -16.79
C VAL A 328 8.40 -13.43 -16.56
N THR A 329 8.33 -12.23 -17.12
CA THR A 329 9.45 -11.27 -17.13
C THR A 329 9.89 -10.87 -15.74
N GLY A 330 8.94 -10.64 -14.81
CA GLY A 330 9.25 -10.32 -13.41
C GLY A 330 8.16 -10.77 -12.46
N SER A 331 8.55 -11.23 -11.26
CA SER A 331 7.62 -11.66 -10.22
C SER A 331 8.22 -11.45 -8.83
N ARG A 332 7.42 -10.97 -7.88
CA ARG A 332 7.83 -10.81 -6.48
C ARG A 332 6.64 -10.72 -5.51
N VAL A 333 6.89 -10.95 -4.24
CA VAL A 333 5.97 -10.62 -3.14
C VAL A 333 5.68 -9.12 -3.16
N MET A 334 4.43 -8.73 -2.98
CA MET A 334 3.99 -7.35 -2.93
C MET A 334 3.49 -6.95 -1.54
N GLY A 335 3.78 -5.72 -1.13
CA GLY A 335 3.40 -5.18 0.18
C GLY A 335 4.24 -5.74 1.32
N GLY A 336 3.68 -5.77 2.52
CA GLY A 336 4.38 -6.21 3.74
C GLY A 336 4.77 -7.69 3.78
N GLY A 337 4.26 -8.50 2.86
CA GLY A 337 4.50 -9.95 2.85
C GLY A 337 3.62 -10.72 3.85
N PHE A 338 4.12 -11.88 4.30
CA PHE A 338 3.44 -12.82 5.18
C PHE A 338 2.11 -13.37 4.61
N GLY A 339 1.97 -13.40 3.30
CA GLY A 339 0.77 -13.76 2.54
C GLY A 339 0.40 -12.68 1.52
N GLY A 340 -0.84 -12.67 1.05
CA GLY A 340 -1.31 -11.77 0.00
C GLY A 340 -0.83 -12.15 -1.39
N CYS A 341 -0.36 -11.19 -2.18
CA CYS A 341 -0.11 -11.37 -3.62
C CYS A 341 1.37 -11.46 -4.00
N THR A 342 1.62 -12.13 -5.12
CA THR A 342 2.73 -11.76 -6.00
C THR A 342 2.28 -10.73 -7.02
N ILE A 343 3.16 -9.76 -7.35
CA ILE A 343 3.02 -8.88 -8.50
C ILE A 343 3.87 -9.42 -9.63
N ASN A 344 3.27 -9.53 -10.83
CA ASN A 344 3.89 -10.17 -11.97
C ASN A 344 3.81 -9.27 -13.19
N LEU A 345 4.95 -9.08 -13.87
CA LEU A 345 5.05 -8.38 -15.15
C LEU A 345 5.10 -9.44 -16.25
N VAL A 346 4.00 -9.60 -16.98
CA VAL A 346 3.76 -10.72 -17.89
C VAL A 346 3.63 -10.21 -19.32
N LYS A 347 4.36 -10.80 -20.27
CA LYS A 347 4.17 -10.51 -21.71
C LYS A 347 2.75 -10.91 -22.14
N ASP A 348 2.12 -10.14 -23.01
CA ASP A 348 0.74 -10.38 -23.46
C ASP A 348 0.54 -11.79 -24.01
N ASN A 349 1.51 -12.28 -24.78
CA ASN A 349 1.45 -13.62 -25.37
C ASN A 349 1.64 -14.77 -24.39
N LEU A 350 2.07 -14.51 -23.15
CA LEU A 350 2.25 -15.50 -22.08
C LEU A 350 1.17 -15.41 -21.02
N TYR A 351 0.30 -14.40 -21.07
CA TYR A 351 -0.66 -14.10 -20.03
C TYR A 351 -1.61 -15.27 -19.73
N ASP A 352 -2.32 -15.78 -20.74
CA ASP A 352 -3.31 -16.83 -20.56
C ASP A 352 -2.67 -18.13 -20.07
N ASP A 353 -1.52 -18.51 -20.61
CA ASP A 353 -0.78 -19.70 -20.20
C ASP A 353 -0.27 -19.59 -18.76
N PHE A 354 0.26 -18.44 -18.37
CA PHE A 354 0.70 -18.17 -17.00
C PHE A 354 -0.46 -18.24 -16.02
N VAL A 355 -1.56 -17.52 -16.28
CA VAL A 355 -2.73 -17.47 -15.39
C VAL A 355 -3.35 -18.86 -15.20
N ASN A 356 -3.57 -19.58 -16.30
CA ASN A 356 -4.13 -20.94 -16.24
C ASN A 356 -3.21 -21.90 -15.47
N THR A 357 -1.90 -21.84 -15.73
CA THR A 357 -0.90 -22.66 -15.02
C THR A 357 -0.85 -22.30 -13.54
N ALA A 358 -0.92 -21.00 -13.19
CA ALA A 358 -0.93 -20.56 -11.80
C ALA A 358 -2.15 -21.09 -11.06
N ILE A 359 -3.35 -20.99 -11.63
CA ILE A 359 -4.58 -21.54 -11.04
C ILE A 359 -4.48 -23.06 -10.87
N GLU A 360 -4.10 -23.78 -11.93
CA GLU A 360 -4.03 -25.25 -11.90
C GLU A 360 -3.00 -25.75 -10.87
N LYS A 361 -1.76 -25.32 -10.99
CA LYS A 361 -0.64 -25.85 -10.18
C LYS A 361 -0.70 -25.40 -8.73
N PHE A 362 -1.21 -24.19 -8.47
CA PHE A 362 -1.41 -23.72 -7.10
C PHE A 362 -2.54 -24.52 -6.44
N THR A 363 -3.67 -24.74 -7.15
CA THR A 363 -4.79 -25.54 -6.63
C THR A 363 -4.39 -26.98 -6.38
N GLU A 364 -3.60 -27.57 -7.28
CA GLU A 364 -3.07 -28.94 -7.13
C GLU A 364 -2.22 -29.07 -5.85
N LYS A 365 -1.41 -28.04 -5.56
CA LYS A 365 -0.48 -28.10 -4.41
C LYS A 365 -1.13 -27.73 -3.08
N PHE A 366 -1.97 -26.67 -3.06
CA PHE A 366 -2.48 -26.07 -1.81
C PHE A 366 -3.96 -26.36 -1.53
N GLY A 367 -4.68 -27.02 -2.47
CA GLY A 367 -6.07 -27.44 -2.27
C GLY A 367 -7.10 -26.32 -2.42
N HIS A 368 -6.70 -25.12 -2.82
CA HIS A 368 -7.59 -24.00 -3.14
C HIS A 368 -7.01 -23.16 -4.29
N ALA A 369 -7.88 -22.50 -5.05
CA ALA A 369 -7.44 -21.67 -6.16
C ALA A 369 -6.93 -20.31 -5.67
N PRO A 370 -5.85 -19.77 -6.28
CA PRO A 370 -5.46 -18.40 -6.08
C PRO A 370 -6.46 -17.47 -6.77
N LYS A 371 -6.50 -16.18 -6.38
CA LYS A 371 -7.28 -15.19 -7.11
C LYS A 371 -6.37 -14.38 -8.02
N ILE A 372 -6.89 -14.04 -9.18
CA ILE A 372 -6.16 -13.27 -10.20
C ILE A 372 -6.78 -11.88 -10.27
N TYR A 373 -5.93 -10.85 -10.28
CA TYR A 373 -6.36 -9.46 -10.45
C TYR A 373 -5.48 -8.78 -11.49
N ASP A 374 -6.10 -8.35 -12.58
CA ASP A 374 -5.47 -7.41 -13.50
C ASP A 374 -5.55 -6.01 -12.89
N VAL A 375 -4.45 -5.30 -12.92
CA VAL A 375 -4.37 -3.95 -12.38
C VAL A 375 -3.83 -2.98 -13.41
N VAL A 376 -4.43 -1.80 -13.41
CA VAL A 376 -4.05 -0.68 -14.27
C VAL A 376 -3.74 0.52 -13.39
N ILE A 377 -2.69 1.26 -13.72
CA ILE A 377 -2.30 2.46 -12.98
C ILE A 377 -3.34 3.56 -13.18
N SER A 378 -3.84 4.10 -12.09
CA SER A 378 -4.99 5.01 -12.02
C SER A 378 -4.69 6.28 -11.23
N ASP A 379 -5.69 7.16 -11.13
CA ASP A 379 -5.61 8.36 -10.31
C ASP A 379 -5.87 8.04 -8.82
N GLY A 380 -5.23 8.81 -7.94
CA GLY A 380 -5.41 8.75 -6.49
C GLY A 380 -6.68 9.43 -6.01
N ALA A 381 -6.60 10.08 -4.83
CA ALA A 381 -7.74 10.72 -4.17
C ALA A 381 -8.33 11.86 -5.01
N ARG A 382 -9.66 11.82 -5.19
CA ARG A 382 -10.39 12.77 -6.04
C ARG A 382 -11.86 12.88 -5.66
N LYS A 383 -12.49 14.02 -6.01
CA LYS A 383 -13.94 14.13 -6.11
C LYS A 383 -14.42 13.45 -7.39
N ILE A 384 -15.53 12.75 -7.31
CA ILE A 384 -16.20 12.17 -8.49
C ILE A 384 -17.23 13.17 -8.98
N GLU A 385 -17.08 13.63 -10.20
CA GLU A 385 -18.07 14.44 -10.89
C GLU A 385 -19.08 13.53 -11.60
N PHE A 386 -20.33 13.98 -11.72
CA PHE A 386 -21.45 13.26 -12.37
C PHE A 386 -21.58 13.68 -13.82
#